data_154affb521173144fe2502a5c77a51ad
#
_entry.id   154affb521173144fe2502a5c77a51ad
#
_cell.length_a   1.000
_cell.length_b   1.000
_cell.length_c   1.000
_cell.angle_alpha   90.00
_cell.angle_beta   90.00
_cell.angle_gamma   90.00
#
_symmetry.space_group_name_H-M   'P 1'
#
loop_
_entity.id
_entity.type
_entity.pdbx_description
1 polymer ?
#
loop_
_entity_poly.entity_id
_entity_poly.type
_entity_poly.pdbx_seq_one_letter_code
_entity_poly.pdbx_strand_id
1 'polypeptide(L)'
;MDQTKVKAILDWPEPKNVKGVRSFLGRANFYRRFIKDYACIARPLHDLIEKEEPFQWEEPQQTALDTLKRHFTTTLVLTFPDLDCKFHLESDASDYAIGAVLSIKKDGIWHPVAFSSHSMMPQERNYPVADKEMLSVIQALEQWRHYLEGARHQFEI
;
A
#
# COMPACT_ATOMS: atom_id res chain seq x y z
N MET A 1 -7.65 -13.57 -4.31
CA MET A 1 -6.43 -13.54 -5.16
C MET A 1 -6.26 -14.87 -5.87
N ASP A 2 -5.67 -14.85 -7.07
CA ASP A 2 -5.30 -16.09 -7.79
C ASP A 2 -4.19 -16.82 -7.03
N GLN A 3 -4.49 -18.01 -6.53
CA GLN A 3 -3.57 -18.81 -5.71
C GLN A 3 -2.26 -19.16 -6.41
N THR A 4 -2.31 -19.35 -7.74
CA THR A 4 -1.12 -19.65 -8.55
C THR A 4 -0.15 -18.47 -8.57
N LYS A 5 -0.67 -17.25 -8.68
CA LYS A 5 0.13 -16.03 -8.69
C LYS A 5 0.69 -15.71 -7.30
N VAL A 6 -0.08 -15.97 -6.25
CA VAL A 6 0.38 -15.81 -4.86
C VAL A 6 1.50 -16.80 -4.57
N LYS A 7 1.36 -18.07 -4.96
CA LYS A 7 2.42 -19.08 -4.81
C LYS A 7 3.72 -18.66 -5.52
N ALA A 8 3.63 -18.13 -6.73
CA ALA A 8 4.80 -17.66 -7.46
C ALA A 8 5.56 -16.52 -6.74
N ILE A 9 4.88 -15.71 -5.93
CA ILE A 9 5.51 -14.67 -5.11
C ILE A 9 6.12 -15.28 -3.85
N LEU A 10 5.43 -16.22 -3.21
CA LEU A 10 5.94 -16.91 -2.02
C LEU A 10 7.22 -17.68 -2.29
N ASP A 11 7.25 -18.39 -3.42
CA ASP A 11 8.40 -19.18 -3.87
C ASP A 11 9.50 -18.31 -4.53
N TRP A 12 9.34 -16.97 -4.53
CA TRP A 12 10.31 -16.07 -5.16
C TRP A 12 11.65 -16.16 -4.44
N PRO A 13 12.75 -16.45 -5.17
CA PRO A 13 14.05 -16.54 -4.56
C PRO A 13 14.55 -15.15 -4.12
N GLU A 14 15.49 -15.10 -3.20
CA GLU A 14 16.19 -13.89 -2.81
C GLU A 14 16.81 -13.22 -4.04
N PRO A 15 16.52 -11.93 -4.30
CA PRO A 15 17.09 -11.21 -5.42
C PRO A 15 18.61 -11.03 -5.25
N LYS A 16 19.39 -11.37 -6.30
CA LYS A 16 20.85 -11.28 -6.29
C LYS A 16 21.38 -10.02 -6.99
N ASN A 17 20.51 -9.18 -7.50
CA ASN A 17 20.84 -7.95 -8.20
C ASN A 17 19.63 -7.02 -8.33
N VAL A 18 19.89 -5.77 -8.75
CA VAL A 18 18.85 -4.74 -8.97
C VAL A 18 17.73 -5.22 -9.91
N LYS A 19 18.07 -5.98 -10.97
CA LYS A 19 17.07 -6.52 -11.90
C LYS A 19 16.11 -7.49 -11.21
N GLY A 20 16.64 -8.35 -10.33
CA GLY A 20 15.82 -9.27 -9.52
C GLY A 20 14.87 -8.53 -8.59
N VAL A 21 15.35 -7.46 -7.92
CA VAL A 21 14.52 -6.60 -7.06
C VAL A 21 13.41 -5.93 -7.87
N ARG A 22 13.73 -5.34 -9.02
CA ARG A 22 12.74 -4.71 -9.92
C ARG A 22 11.67 -5.71 -10.37
N SER A 23 12.07 -6.93 -10.69
CA SER A 23 11.14 -7.99 -11.10
C SER A 23 10.20 -8.42 -9.97
N PHE A 24 10.71 -8.53 -8.74
CA PHE A 24 9.91 -8.82 -7.55
C PHE A 24 8.93 -7.69 -7.28
N LEU A 25 9.41 -6.44 -7.17
CA LEU A 25 8.58 -5.27 -6.89
C LEU A 25 7.52 -5.04 -7.97
N GLY A 26 7.84 -5.25 -9.24
CA GLY A 26 6.87 -5.16 -10.34
C GLY A 26 5.70 -6.12 -10.16
N ARG A 27 5.95 -7.33 -9.66
CA ARG A 27 4.90 -8.30 -9.33
C ARG A 27 4.16 -7.94 -8.05
N ALA A 28 4.90 -7.58 -6.99
CA ALA A 28 4.34 -7.20 -5.70
C ALA A 28 3.44 -5.96 -5.82
N ASN A 29 3.84 -4.98 -6.63
CA ASN A 29 3.09 -3.75 -6.85
C ASN A 29 1.69 -3.96 -7.42
N PHE A 30 1.45 -5.03 -8.17
CA PHE A 30 0.11 -5.38 -8.64
C PHE A 30 -0.87 -5.62 -7.47
N TYR A 31 -0.36 -6.09 -6.36
CA TYR A 31 -1.13 -6.42 -5.15
C TYR A 31 -1.06 -5.34 -4.06
N ARG A 32 -0.41 -4.20 -4.30
CA ARG A 32 -0.23 -3.14 -3.29
C ARG A 32 -1.52 -2.69 -2.62
N ARG A 33 -2.62 -2.65 -3.39
CA ARG A 33 -3.95 -2.26 -2.89
C ARG A 33 -4.56 -3.22 -1.85
N PHE A 34 -3.95 -4.38 -1.65
CA PHE A 34 -4.36 -5.38 -0.67
C PHE A 34 -3.46 -5.38 0.57
N ILE A 35 -2.41 -4.58 0.58
CA ILE A 35 -1.40 -4.55 1.64
C ILE A 35 -1.37 -3.16 2.25
N LYS A 36 -1.75 -3.09 3.53
CA LYS A 36 -1.61 -1.86 4.31
C LYS A 36 -0.13 -1.49 4.40
N ASP A 37 0.18 -0.18 4.30
CA ASP A 37 1.51 0.40 4.43
C ASP A 37 2.57 -0.18 3.46
N TYR A 38 2.12 -0.64 2.29
CA TYR A 38 2.99 -1.26 1.27
C TYR A 38 4.25 -0.42 0.97
N ALA A 39 4.12 0.91 0.82
CA ALA A 39 5.24 1.78 0.48
C ALA A 39 6.31 1.80 1.57
N CYS A 40 5.91 1.82 2.85
CA CYS A 40 6.84 1.74 3.99
C CYS A 40 7.55 0.39 4.04
N ILE A 41 6.80 -0.71 3.86
CA ILE A 41 7.35 -2.07 3.89
C ILE A 41 8.32 -2.29 2.73
N ALA A 42 7.97 -1.83 1.52
CA ALA A 42 8.79 -2.03 0.33
C ALA A 42 9.98 -1.08 0.21
N ARG A 43 10.06 -0.05 1.06
CA ARG A 43 11.09 1.00 1.00
C ARG A 43 12.52 0.48 0.92
N PRO A 44 12.99 -0.46 1.78
CA PRO A 44 14.36 -0.96 1.72
C PRO A 44 14.71 -1.60 0.36
N LEU A 45 13.71 -2.16 -0.32
CA LEU A 45 13.88 -2.73 -1.67
C LEU A 45 13.90 -1.65 -2.75
N HIS A 46 13.14 -0.57 -2.59
CA HIS A 46 13.17 0.59 -3.48
C HIS A 46 14.49 1.34 -3.38
N ASP A 47 15.03 1.50 -2.17
CA ASP A 47 16.33 2.15 -1.95
C ASP A 47 17.47 1.46 -2.73
N LEU A 48 17.43 0.13 -2.90
CA LEU A 48 18.40 -0.61 -3.72
C LEU A 48 18.31 -0.32 -5.22
N ILE A 49 17.15 0.18 -5.69
CA ILE A 49 16.94 0.47 -7.12
C ILE A 49 17.32 1.90 -7.46
N GLU A 50 17.13 2.82 -6.51
CA GLU A 50 17.33 4.27 -6.70
C GLU A 50 18.78 4.71 -6.50
N LYS A 51 19.57 3.96 -5.75
CA LYS A 51 20.96 4.32 -5.44
C LYS A 51 21.90 3.91 -6.56
N GLU A 52 22.80 4.80 -6.96
CA GLU A 52 23.96 4.51 -7.83
C GLU A 52 25.08 3.73 -7.10
N GLU A 53 24.77 3.17 -5.94
CA GLU A 53 25.70 2.41 -5.10
C GLU A 53 25.70 0.91 -5.46
N PRO A 54 26.76 0.19 -5.11
CA PRO A 54 26.83 -1.26 -5.31
C PRO A 54 25.66 -1.96 -4.64
N PHE A 55 25.10 -2.97 -5.31
CA PHE A 55 24.04 -3.79 -4.76
C PHE A 55 24.49 -4.48 -3.47
N GLN A 56 23.86 -4.17 -2.36
CA GLN A 56 24.09 -4.77 -1.05
C GLN A 56 22.78 -5.28 -0.49
N TRP A 57 22.67 -6.60 -0.35
CA TRP A 57 21.52 -7.26 0.25
C TRP A 57 21.80 -7.51 1.72
N GLU A 58 21.04 -6.87 2.59
CA GLU A 58 21.22 -6.92 4.04
C GLU A 58 19.89 -7.28 4.74
N GLU A 59 19.90 -7.31 6.08
CA GLU A 59 18.74 -7.66 6.89
C GLU A 59 17.48 -6.80 6.62
N PRO A 60 17.57 -5.46 6.42
CA PRO A 60 16.38 -4.66 6.10
C PRO A 60 15.70 -5.08 4.80
N GLN A 61 16.46 -5.44 3.77
CA GLN A 61 15.93 -5.91 2.49
C GLN A 61 15.29 -7.29 2.62
N GLN A 62 15.95 -8.18 3.37
CA GLN A 62 15.40 -9.50 3.64
C GLN A 62 14.10 -9.42 4.43
N THR A 63 14.07 -8.59 5.48
CA THR A 63 12.87 -8.35 6.29
C THR A 63 11.71 -7.80 5.45
N ALA A 64 12.00 -6.84 4.55
CA ALA A 64 11.00 -6.29 3.63
C ALA A 64 10.45 -7.36 2.69
N LEU A 65 11.32 -8.20 2.10
CA LEU A 65 10.93 -9.31 1.23
C LEU A 65 10.01 -10.30 1.96
N ASP A 66 10.39 -10.73 3.15
CA ASP A 66 9.66 -11.74 3.94
C ASP A 66 8.33 -11.17 4.46
N THR A 67 8.32 -9.89 4.85
CA THR A 67 7.10 -9.20 5.28
C THR A 67 6.11 -9.09 4.13
N LEU A 68 6.54 -8.69 2.94
CA LEU A 68 5.69 -8.66 1.76
C LEU A 68 5.15 -10.05 1.42
N LYS A 69 6.01 -11.10 1.41
CA LYS A 69 5.58 -12.48 1.18
C LYS A 69 4.52 -12.91 2.19
N ARG A 70 4.71 -12.62 3.47
CA ARG A 70 3.73 -12.94 4.52
C ARG A 70 2.39 -12.24 4.27
N HIS A 71 2.39 -10.96 3.87
CA HIS A 71 1.15 -10.24 3.56
C HIS A 71 0.38 -10.86 2.40
N PHE A 72 1.04 -11.49 1.43
CA PHE A 72 0.35 -12.23 0.37
C PHE A 72 -0.35 -13.50 0.85
N THR A 73 0.11 -14.10 1.95
CA THR A 73 -0.55 -15.29 2.55
C THR A 73 -1.65 -14.93 3.52
N THR A 74 -1.50 -13.81 4.25
CA THR A 74 -2.44 -13.38 5.29
C THR A 74 -3.42 -12.32 4.80
N THR A 75 -3.61 -12.23 3.48
CA THR A 75 -4.45 -11.18 2.87
C THR A 75 -5.79 -11.06 3.58
N LEU A 76 -6.00 -9.88 4.18
CA LEU A 76 -7.33 -9.46 4.63
C LEU A 76 -8.31 -9.60 3.47
N VAL A 77 -9.41 -10.28 3.70
CA VAL A 77 -10.47 -10.40 2.70
C VAL A 77 -11.08 -9.00 2.54
N LEU A 78 -10.71 -8.33 1.44
CA LEU A 78 -11.33 -7.07 1.09
C LEU A 78 -12.79 -7.32 0.72
N THR A 79 -13.67 -6.48 1.23
CA THR A 79 -15.08 -6.49 0.86
C THR A 79 -15.29 -5.75 -0.47
N PHE A 80 -16.21 -6.19 -1.29
CA PHE A 80 -16.60 -5.42 -2.47
C PHE A 80 -17.24 -4.09 -2.05
N PRO A 81 -16.92 -2.98 -2.74
CA PRO A 81 -17.54 -1.70 -2.48
C PRO A 81 -19.04 -1.79 -2.73
N ASP A 82 -19.82 -1.22 -1.82
CA ASP A 82 -21.27 -1.15 -1.88
C ASP A 82 -21.67 0.31 -1.66
N LEU A 83 -22.20 0.93 -2.71
CA LEU A 83 -22.54 2.36 -2.73
C LEU A 83 -23.77 2.68 -1.83
N ASP A 84 -24.52 1.67 -1.42
CA ASP A 84 -25.62 1.79 -0.48
C ASP A 84 -25.15 1.76 0.98
N CYS A 85 -23.88 1.44 1.22
CA CYS A 85 -23.24 1.47 2.53
C CYS A 85 -22.58 2.81 2.81
N LYS A 86 -22.42 3.14 4.11
CA LYS A 86 -21.63 4.29 4.54
C LYS A 86 -20.15 4.00 4.39
N PHE A 87 -19.41 4.92 3.76
CA PHE A 87 -17.95 4.84 3.63
C PHE A 87 -17.26 5.55 4.80
N HIS A 88 -16.09 5.04 5.15
CA HIS A 88 -15.15 5.64 6.08
C HIS A 88 -13.76 5.63 5.44
N LEU A 89 -13.12 6.79 5.43
CA LEU A 89 -11.78 7.01 4.93
C LEU A 89 -10.87 7.28 6.13
N GLU A 90 -9.88 6.43 6.33
CA GLU A 90 -8.79 6.67 7.28
C GLU A 90 -7.53 6.93 6.49
N SER A 91 -6.78 7.97 6.85
CA SER A 91 -5.49 8.29 6.23
C SER A 91 -4.46 8.65 7.28
N ASP A 92 -3.20 8.41 6.97
CA ASP A 92 -2.06 8.65 7.85
C ASP A 92 -0.82 8.99 7.02
N ALA A 93 0.05 9.83 7.56
CA ALA A 93 1.29 10.26 6.94
C ALA A 93 2.49 9.95 7.83
N SER A 94 3.43 9.18 7.29
CA SER A 94 4.76 8.99 7.88
C SER A 94 5.77 9.99 7.28
N ASP A 95 7.03 9.94 7.70
CA ASP A 95 8.07 10.79 7.11
C ASP A 95 8.38 10.49 5.65
N TYR A 96 7.98 9.33 5.14
CA TYR A 96 8.39 8.84 3.81
C TYR A 96 7.25 8.42 2.91
N ALA A 97 6.10 8.09 3.49
CA ALA A 97 4.97 7.58 2.75
C ALA A 97 3.66 8.02 3.41
N ILE A 98 2.65 8.10 2.59
CA ILE A 98 1.27 8.26 3.02
C ILE A 98 0.51 6.98 2.78
N GLY A 99 -0.38 6.66 3.72
CA GLY A 99 -1.25 5.49 3.67
C GLY A 99 -2.71 5.88 3.83
N ALA A 100 -3.61 5.08 3.28
CA ALA A 100 -5.04 5.25 3.52
C ALA A 100 -5.79 3.92 3.43
N VAL A 101 -6.93 3.86 4.10
CA VAL A 101 -7.87 2.73 4.09
C VAL A 101 -9.26 3.25 3.77
N LEU A 102 -9.90 2.66 2.78
CA LEU A 102 -11.32 2.85 2.53
C LEU A 102 -12.10 1.67 3.08
N SER A 103 -13.06 1.92 3.93
CA SER A 103 -13.91 0.91 4.55
C SER A 103 -15.39 1.21 4.31
N ILE A 104 -16.25 0.18 4.35
CA ILE A 104 -17.70 0.31 4.37
C ILE A 104 -18.27 -0.29 5.64
N LYS A 105 -19.42 0.24 6.09
CA LYS A 105 -20.12 -0.24 7.28
C LYS A 105 -21.21 -1.24 6.89
N LYS A 106 -21.04 -2.52 7.30
CA LYS A 106 -22.05 -3.57 7.17
C LYS A 106 -22.33 -4.19 8.53
N ASP A 107 -23.59 -4.35 8.87
CA ASP A 107 -24.02 -4.95 10.15
C ASP A 107 -23.37 -4.31 11.39
N GLY A 108 -23.12 -2.98 11.33
CA GLY A 108 -22.49 -2.22 12.40
C GLY A 108 -20.96 -2.31 12.46
N ILE A 109 -20.34 -3.12 11.60
CA ILE A 109 -18.88 -3.37 11.58
C ILE A 109 -18.25 -2.73 10.31
N TRP A 110 -17.07 -2.17 10.48
CA TRP A 110 -16.27 -1.63 9.37
C TRP A 110 -15.49 -2.75 8.66
N HIS A 111 -15.65 -2.82 7.34
CA HIS A 111 -14.97 -3.78 6.47
C HIS A 111 -14.10 -3.05 5.46
N PRO A 112 -12.80 -3.36 5.37
CA PRO A 112 -11.93 -2.71 4.41
C PRO A 112 -12.30 -3.10 2.97
N VAL A 113 -12.32 -2.09 2.10
CA VAL A 113 -12.57 -2.20 0.65
C VAL A 113 -11.27 -2.11 -0.13
N ALA A 114 -10.40 -1.20 0.26
CA ALA A 114 -9.12 -0.97 -0.41
C ALA A 114 -8.11 -0.30 0.52
N PHE A 115 -6.84 -0.57 0.27
CA PHE A 115 -5.70 0.17 0.84
C PHE A 115 -5.06 1.04 -0.23
N SER A 116 -4.53 2.18 0.19
CA SER A 116 -3.65 3.03 -0.58
C SER A 116 -2.33 3.21 0.14
N SER A 117 -1.24 3.27 -0.61
CA SER A 117 0.07 3.58 -0.05
C SER A 117 0.96 4.18 -1.15
N HIS A 118 1.51 5.38 -0.88
CA HIS A 118 2.36 6.12 -1.80
C HIS A 118 3.62 6.61 -1.10
N SER A 119 4.77 6.46 -1.74
CA SER A 119 6.00 7.10 -1.28
C SER A 119 5.93 8.59 -1.58
N MET A 120 6.23 9.43 -0.60
CA MET A 120 6.30 10.87 -0.80
C MET A 120 7.52 11.25 -1.66
N MET A 121 7.32 12.23 -2.55
CA MET A 121 8.42 12.85 -3.29
C MET A 121 9.39 13.54 -2.32
N PRO A 122 10.66 13.76 -2.70
CA PRO A 122 11.64 14.43 -1.84
C PRO A 122 11.17 15.79 -1.32
N GLN A 123 10.42 16.55 -2.12
CA GLN A 123 9.85 17.85 -1.75
C GLN A 123 8.74 17.69 -0.69
N GLU A 124 7.87 16.70 -0.84
CA GLU A 124 6.75 16.42 0.08
C GLU A 124 7.23 15.95 1.45
N ARG A 125 8.37 15.25 1.50
CA ARG A 125 9.00 14.81 2.78
C ARG A 125 9.38 15.99 3.69
N ASN A 126 9.59 17.17 3.11
CA ASN A 126 9.94 18.39 3.83
C ASN A 126 8.71 19.20 4.30
N TYR A 127 7.51 18.76 3.99
CA TYR A 127 6.30 19.43 4.43
C TYR A 127 6.14 19.33 5.95
N PRO A 128 5.53 20.35 6.59
CA PRO A 128 5.06 20.24 7.97
C PRO A 128 4.11 19.05 8.15
N VAL A 129 4.02 18.52 9.36
CA VAL A 129 3.18 17.35 9.66
C VAL A 129 1.73 17.55 9.20
N ALA A 130 1.16 18.72 9.50
CA ALA A 130 -0.22 19.04 9.11
C ALA A 130 -0.44 19.01 7.58
N ASP A 131 0.56 19.45 6.80
CA ASP A 131 0.49 19.43 5.34
C ASP A 131 0.63 18.00 4.78
N LYS A 132 1.45 17.15 5.42
CA LYS A 132 1.56 15.72 5.09
C LYS A 132 0.24 15.00 5.35
N GLU A 133 -0.40 15.25 6.49
CA GLU A 133 -1.71 14.69 6.83
C GLU A 133 -2.78 15.14 5.82
N MET A 134 -2.81 16.43 5.49
CA MET A 134 -3.73 16.94 4.48
C MET A 134 -3.47 16.34 3.11
N LEU A 135 -2.20 16.15 2.71
CA LEU A 135 -1.82 15.50 1.46
C LEU A 135 -2.34 14.07 1.41
N SER A 136 -2.26 13.32 2.52
CA SER A 136 -2.77 11.95 2.60
C SER A 136 -4.28 11.89 2.38
N VAL A 137 -5.04 12.81 2.96
CA VAL A 137 -6.49 12.94 2.77
C VAL A 137 -6.81 13.24 1.30
N ILE A 138 -6.15 14.26 0.71
CA ILE A 138 -6.40 14.68 -0.68
C ILE A 138 -6.12 13.52 -1.66
N GLN A 139 -4.98 12.86 -1.53
CA GLN A 139 -4.64 11.74 -2.42
C GLN A 139 -5.60 10.56 -2.28
N ALA A 140 -6.05 10.26 -1.07
CA ALA A 140 -7.03 9.21 -0.84
C ALA A 140 -8.40 9.56 -1.46
N LEU A 141 -8.85 10.81 -1.33
CA LEU A 141 -10.08 11.30 -1.95
C LEU A 141 -10.01 11.23 -3.48
N GLU A 142 -8.89 11.64 -4.08
CA GLU A 142 -8.68 11.54 -5.53
C GLU A 142 -8.68 10.08 -6.01
N GLN A 143 -7.98 9.19 -5.31
CA GLN A 143 -7.88 7.79 -5.67
C GLN A 143 -9.21 7.07 -5.63
N TRP A 144 -10.07 7.37 -4.64
CA TRP A 144 -11.36 6.70 -4.45
C TRP A 144 -12.55 7.59 -4.79
N ARG A 145 -12.32 8.67 -5.51
CA ARG A 145 -13.34 9.63 -5.96
C ARG A 145 -14.55 8.93 -6.57
N HIS A 146 -14.32 7.93 -7.44
CA HIS A 146 -15.35 7.18 -8.13
C HIS A 146 -16.26 6.35 -7.20
N TYR A 147 -15.82 5.99 -6.00
CA TYR A 147 -16.66 5.37 -4.97
C TYR A 147 -17.38 6.44 -4.14
N LEU A 148 -16.65 7.47 -3.73
CA LEU A 148 -17.17 8.48 -2.81
C LEU A 148 -18.20 9.40 -3.45
N GLU A 149 -18.03 9.79 -4.72
CA GLU A 149 -19.02 10.58 -5.48
C GLU A 149 -20.29 9.78 -5.79
N GLY A 150 -20.19 8.46 -5.94
CA GLY A 150 -21.34 7.59 -6.19
C GLY A 150 -22.06 7.11 -4.92
N ALA A 151 -21.52 7.39 -3.73
CA ALA A 151 -22.08 6.94 -2.46
C ALA A 151 -23.40 7.62 -2.14
N ARG A 152 -24.39 6.84 -1.66
CA ARG A 152 -25.70 7.38 -1.23
C ARG A 152 -25.68 8.04 0.14
N HIS A 153 -24.67 7.77 0.94
CA HIS A 153 -24.52 8.29 2.29
C HIS A 153 -23.29 9.19 2.37
N GLN A 154 -23.36 10.20 3.22
CA GLN A 154 -22.18 11.02 3.54
C GLN A 154 -21.09 10.13 4.15
N PHE A 155 -19.87 10.22 3.62
CA PHE A 155 -18.72 9.48 4.15
C PHE A 155 -18.09 10.22 5.34
N GLU A 156 -17.36 9.48 6.15
CA GLU A 156 -16.56 10.01 7.27
C GLU A 156 -15.07 9.98 6.91
N ILE A 157 -14.31 10.97 7.45
CA ILE A 157 -12.86 11.03 7.41
C ILE A 157 -12.34 11.11 8.84
#